data_d2b391268de67b5c0b9974f88025cccf
#
_entry.id   d2b391268de67b5c0b9974f88025cccf
#
_cell.length_a   1.000
_cell.length_b   1.000
_cell.length_c   1.000
_cell.angle_alpha   90.00
_cell.angle_beta   90.00
_cell.angle_gamma   90.00
#
_symmetry.space_group_name_H-M   'P 1'
#
loop_
_entity.id
_entity.type
_entity.pdbx_description
1 polymer ?
#
loop_
_entity_poly.entity_id
_entity_poly.type
_entity_poly.pdbx_seq_one_letter_code
_entity_poly.pdbx_strand_id
1 'polypeptide(L)'
;MWKSEHREETVARADVVWGILADAEGWPRWNPGYSKAHLDGPLAAGTTGEVTLANGMERKFEVYDVDGSTFFSYGSSMPGAKQEFLQRVESLDDGRTRVTFGHTIEGPASMVYGLLFGRIIRGYLPTAVRQLVAQAETTT
;
A
#
# COMPACT_ATOMS: atom_id res chain seq x y z
N MET A 1 6.17 -6.58 -17.45
CA MET A 1 5.61 -6.19 -16.14
C MET A 1 6.71 -5.76 -15.20
N TRP A 2 6.51 -4.65 -14.51
CA TRP A 2 7.37 -4.22 -13.41
C TRP A 2 6.79 -4.68 -12.09
N LYS A 3 7.62 -5.23 -11.19
CA LYS A 3 7.15 -5.73 -9.90
C LYS A 3 8.19 -5.50 -8.81
N SER A 4 7.74 -5.08 -7.64
CA SER A 4 8.56 -5.05 -6.44
C SER A 4 7.72 -5.45 -5.23
N GLU A 5 8.38 -5.97 -4.20
CA GLU A 5 7.70 -6.49 -3.01
C GLU A 5 8.64 -6.39 -1.82
N HIS A 6 8.08 -6.12 -0.65
CA HIS A 6 8.80 -6.15 0.61
C HIS A 6 7.89 -6.68 1.70
N ARG A 7 8.43 -7.49 2.60
CA ARG A 7 7.69 -8.04 3.73
C ARG A 7 8.50 -7.92 5.01
N GLU A 8 7.77 -7.77 6.13
CA GLU A 8 8.33 -7.73 7.48
C GLU A 8 7.43 -8.54 8.40
N GLU A 9 7.99 -9.07 9.49
CA GLU A 9 7.22 -9.73 10.52
C GLU A 9 7.21 -8.85 11.77
N THR A 10 6.12 -8.94 12.54
CA THR A 10 5.94 -8.11 13.73
C THR A 10 5.24 -8.91 14.83
N VAL A 11 5.47 -8.53 16.07
CA VAL A 11 4.74 -9.06 17.22
C VAL A 11 3.36 -8.40 17.40
N ALA A 12 3.07 -7.33 16.67
CA ALA A 12 1.77 -6.69 16.71
C ALA A 12 0.69 -7.63 16.17
N ARG A 13 -0.54 -7.52 16.70
CA ARG A 13 -1.65 -8.36 16.27
C ARG A 13 -2.10 -7.99 14.86
N ALA A 14 -2.55 -8.99 14.10
CA ALA A 14 -3.00 -8.78 12.73
C ALA A 14 -4.16 -7.78 12.63
N ASP A 15 -5.11 -7.81 13.60
CA ASP A 15 -6.23 -6.89 13.60
C ASP A 15 -5.79 -5.44 13.85
N VAL A 16 -4.75 -5.22 14.65
CA VAL A 16 -4.19 -3.89 14.87
C VAL A 16 -3.52 -3.38 13.59
N VAL A 17 -2.72 -4.22 12.93
CA VAL A 17 -2.07 -3.86 11.65
C VAL A 17 -3.13 -3.53 10.60
N TRP A 18 -4.15 -4.38 10.49
CA TRP A 18 -5.22 -4.15 9.52
C TRP A 18 -5.96 -2.83 9.76
N GLY A 19 -6.27 -2.53 11.03
CA GLY A 19 -6.96 -1.29 11.39
C GLY A 19 -6.19 -0.05 10.93
N ILE A 20 -4.87 -0.09 11.03
CA ILE A 20 -4.03 1.01 10.56
C ILE A 20 -4.04 1.10 9.03
N LEU A 21 -3.91 -0.04 8.35
CA LEU A 21 -3.94 -0.10 6.89
C LEU A 21 -5.28 0.34 6.31
N ALA A 22 -6.38 -0.04 6.96
CA ALA A 22 -7.73 0.27 6.47
C ALA A 22 -8.11 1.74 6.65
N ASP A 23 -7.38 2.48 7.49
CA ASP A 23 -7.60 3.89 7.72
C ASP A 23 -6.77 4.71 6.72
N ALA A 24 -7.36 4.97 5.54
CA ALA A 24 -6.65 5.66 4.46
C ALA A 24 -6.15 7.04 4.87
N GLU A 25 -6.92 7.78 5.67
CA GLU A 25 -6.53 9.12 6.09
C GLU A 25 -5.32 9.12 7.00
N GLY A 26 -5.01 7.98 7.62
CA GLY A 26 -3.81 7.79 8.42
C GLY A 26 -2.58 7.35 7.63
N TRP A 27 -2.71 7.04 6.33
CA TRP A 27 -1.58 6.55 5.54
C TRP A 27 -0.34 7.44 5.55
N PRO A 28 -0.45 8.78 5.55
CA PRO A 28 0.76 9.62 5.61
C PRO A 28 1.59 9.45 6.87
N ARG A 29 1.02 8.91 7.94
CA ARG A 29 1.76 8.71 9.21
C ARG A 29 2.85 7.65 9.08
N TRP A 30 2.69 6.71 8.17
CA TRP A 30 3.65 5.61 8.00
C TRP A 30 4.17 5.48 6.56
N ASN A 31 3.49 6.04 5.57
CA ASN A 31 3.93 5.96 4.18
C ASN A 31 4.59 7.27 3.76
N PRO A 32 5.91 7.29 3.53
CA PRO A 32 6.63 8.52 3.18
C PRO A 32 6.29 9.05 1.80
N GLY A 33 5.64 8.27 0.96
CA GLY A 33 5.23 8.70 -0.38
C GLY A 33 4.02 9.61 -0.39
N TYR A 34 3.27 9.71 0.72
CA TYR A 34 2.03 10.47 0.79
C TYR A 34 2.08 11.56 1.85
N SER A 35 1.60 12.76 1.50
CA SER A 35 1.37 13.84 2.47
C SER A 35 -0.09 13.91 2.91
N LYS A 36 -1.02 13.43 2.08
CA LYS A 36 -2.45 13.31 2.39
C LYS A 36 -3.02 12.08 1.70
N ALA A 37 -4.08 11.51 2.28
CA ALA A 37 -4.84 10.44 1.67
C ALA A 37 -6.30 10.53 2.11
N HIS A 38 -7.21 10.16 1.22
CA HIS A 38 -8.65 10.17 1.46
C HIS A 38 -9.31 9.04 0.69
N LEU A 39 -10.29 8.39 1.30
CA LEU A 39 -11.11 7.36 0.68
C LEU A 39 -12.56 7.84 0.67
N ASP A 40 -13.22 7.77 -0.48
CA ASP A 40 -14.55 8.34 -0.68
C ASP A 40 -15.69 7.50 -0.07
N GLY A 41 -15.37 6.34 0.48
CA GLY A 41 -16.35 5.44 1.08
C GLY A 41 -15.66 4.32 1.83
N PRO A 42 -16.34 3.17 2.05
CA PRO A 42 -15.73 2.05 2.74
C PRO A 42 -14.59 1.43 1.93
N LEU A 43 -13.69 0.73 2.59
CA LEU A 43 -12.62 -0.02 1.91
C LEU A 43 -13.26 -1.25 1.24
N ALA A 44 -13.66 -1.09 0.00
CA ALA A 44 -14.35 -2.11 -0.79
C ALA A 44 -13.99 -1.93 -2.26
N ALA A 45 -14.07 -3.02 -3.02
CA ALA A 45 -13.81 -2.98 -4.46
C ALA A 45 -14.69 -1.93 -5.14
N GLY A 46 -14.09 -1.10 -5.98
CA GLY A 46 -14.77 -0.03 -6.71
C GLY A 46 -14.79 1.32 -6.00
N THR A 47 -14.46 1.38 -4.72
CA THR A 47 -14.37 2.67 -4.00
C THR A 47 -13.18 3.45 -4.54
N THR A 48 -13.38 4.74 -4.78
CA THR A 48 -12.32 5.63 -5.23
C THR A 48 -11.76 6.43 -4.09
N GLY A 49 -10.59 6.99 -4.29
CA GLY A 49 -9.94 7.85 -3.33
C GLY A 49 -8.91 8.74 -3.99
N GLU A 50 -8.19 9.49 -3.18
CA GLU A 50 -7.19 10.44 -3.65
C GLU A 50 -6.03 10.48 -2.67
N VAL A 51 -4.82 10.58 -3.20
CA VAL A 51 -3.62 10.80 -2.40
C VAL A 51 -2.92 12.05 -2.93
N THR A 52 -2.26 12.77 -2.02
CA THR A 52 -1.30 13.81 -2.37
C THR A 52 0.07 13.24 -2.11
N LEU A 53 0.91 13.22 -3.14
CA LEU A 53 2.27 12.70 -3.04
C LEU A 53 3.14 13.68 -2.24
N ALA A 54 4.31 13.20 -1.79
CA ALA A 54 5.25 14.00 -1.03
C ALA A 54 5.69 15.27 -1.78
N ASN A 55 5.67 15.24 -3.12
CA ASN A 55 6.01 16.39 -3.96
C ASN A 55 4.83 17.34 -4.20
N GLY A 56 3.66 17.09 -3.59
CA GLY A 56 2.46 17.91 -3.74
C GLY A 56 1.54 17.50 -4.89
N MET A 57 1.93 16.55 -5.72
CA MET A 57 1.11 16.10 -6.84
C MET A 57 -0.08 15.27 -6.33
N GLU A 58 -1.27 15.55 -6.83
CA GLU A 58 -2.48 14.81 -6.48
C GLU A 58 -2.70 13.65 -7.45
N ARG A 59 -3.13 12.49 -6.93
CA ARG A 59 -3.42 11.30 -7.72
C ARG A 59 -4.70 10.65 -7.23
N LYS A 60 -5.57 10.30 -8.17
CA LYS A 60 -6.77 9.52 -7.87
C LYS A 60 -6.44 8.04 -7.97
N PHE A 61 -7.10 7.24 -7.14
CA PHE A 61 -6.97 5.79 -7.20
C PHE A 61 -8.33 5.12 -7.05
N GLU A 62 -8.35 3.83 -7.37
CA GLU A 62 -9.51 2.98 -7.16
C GLU A 62 -9.08 1.75 -6.37
N VAL A 63 -9.90 1.33 -5.41
CA VAL A 63 -9.71 0.06 -4.72
C VAL A 63 -10.14 -1.05 -5.68
N TYR A 64 -9.23 -1.98 -5.97
CA TYR A 64 -9.50 -3.06 -6.92
C TYR A 64 -10.07 -4.28 -6.22
N ASP A 65 -9.40 -4.77 -5.18
CA ASP A 65 -9.81 -5.97 -4.46
C ASP A 65 -9.69 -5.78 -2.97
N VAL A 66 -10.60 -6.41 -2.23
CA VAL A 66 -10.53 -6.53 -0.77
C VAL A 66 -10.92 -7.95 -0.41
N ASP A 67 -10.11 -8.63 0.40
CA ASP A 67 -10.40 -9.98 0.87
C ASP A 67 -10.35 -9.98 2.41
N GLY A 68 -11.54 -9.84 3.01
CA GLY A 68 -11.67 -9.81 4.46
C GLY A 68 -10.81 -8.74 5.10
N SER A 69 -10.08 -9.13 6.15
CA SER A 69 -9.12 -8.27 6.84
C SER A 69 -7.69 -8.73 6.60
N THR A 70 -7.42 -9.35 5.45
CA THR A 70 -6.12 -9.94 5.12
C THR A 70 -5.47 -9.34 3.90
N PHE A 71 -6.23 -8.70 3.01
CA PHE A 71 -5.70 -8.22 1.73
C PHE A 71 -6.55 -7.09 1.17
N PHE A 72 -5.89 -6.09 0.60
CA PHE A 72 -6.53 -5.18 -0.36
C PHE A 72 -5.50 -4.69 -1.37
N SER A 73 -6.00 -4.23 -2.51
CA SER A 73 -5.17 -3.58 -3.52
C SER A 73 -5.88 -2.34 -4.05
N TYR A 74 -5.08 -1.39 -4.49
CA TYR A 74 -5.57 -0.17 -5.10
C TYR A 74 -4.56 0.33 -6.12
N GLY A 75 -5.01 1.19 -7.02
CA GLY A 75 -4.11 1.76 -8.00
C GLY A 75 -4.82 2.63 -9.01
N SER A 76 -4.17 2.83 -10.14
CA SER A 76 -4.66 3.71 -11.19
C SER A 76 -4.18 3.27 -12.56
N SER A 77 -4.93 3.66 -13.60
CA SER A 77 -4.54 3.47 -14.98
C SER A 77 -3.74 4.68 -15.46
N MET A 78 -2.75 4.39 -16.30
CA MET A 78 -1.89 5.38 -16.95
C MET A 78 -1.87 5.07 -18.45
N PRO A 79 -1.48 6.02 -19.31
CA PRO A 79 -1.34 5.71 -20.73
C PRO A 79 -0.36 4.54 -20.97
N GLY A 80 -0.89 3.44 -21.51
CA GLY A 80 -0.10 2.24 -21.82
C GLY A 80 0.21 1.36 -20.61
N ALA A 81 -0.33 1.61 -19.42
CA ALA A 81 -0.04 0.79 -18.25
C ALA A 81 -1.11 0.92 -17.16
N LYS A 82 -1.09 -0.03 -16.23
CA LYS A 82 -1.89 -0.01 -15.02
C LYS A 82 -0.98 -0.26 -13.84
N GLN A 83 -1.08 0.58 -12.83
CA GLN A 83 -0.32 0.47 -11.59
C GLN A 83 -1.20 -0.07 -10.48
N GLU A 84 -0.65 -0.98 -9.68
CA GLU A 84 -1.38 -1.54 -8.55
C GLU A 84 -0.46 -1.67 -7.35
N PHE A 85 -0.95 -1.21 -6.20
CA PHE A 85 -0.32 -1.42 -4.89
C PHE A 85 -1.13 -2.47 -4.15
N LEU A 86 -0.45 -3.45 -3.56
CA LEU A 86 -1.12 -4.48 -2.77
C LEU A 86 -0.57 -4.52 -1.36
N GLN A 87 -1.44 -4.85 -0.42
CA GLN A 87 -1.13 -4.99 0.99
C GLN A 87 -1.73 -6.30 1.48
N ARG A 88 -0.91 -7.11 2.17
CA ARG A 88 -1.36 -8.38 2.73
C ARG A 88 -0.94 -8.46 4.20
N VAL A 89 -1.87 -8.92 5.04
CA VAL A 89 -1.65 -9.12 6.47
C VAL A 89 -1.96 -10.58 6.76
N GLU A 90 -0.97 -11.31 7.29
CA GLU A 90 -1.10 -12.74 7.58
C GLU A 90 -0.75 -13.02 9.03
N SER A 91 -1.63 -13.74 9.73
CA SER A 91 -1.31 -14.28 11.05
C SER A 91 -0.47 -15.53 10.90
N LEU A 92 0.64 -15.60 11.61
CA LEU A 92 1.54 -16.76 11.57
C LEU A 92 1.26 -17.70 12.74
N ASP A 93 1.70 -18.96 12.62
CA ASP A 93 1.44 -20.01 13.61
C ASP A 93 2.03 -19.70 14.99
N ASP A 94 3.10 -18.90 15.05
CA ASP A 94 3.75 -18.52 16.30
C ASP A 94 3.14 -17.26 16.95
N GLY A 95 2.00 -16.78 16.44
CA GLY A 95 1.31 -15.60 16.96
C GLY A 95 1.83 -14.28 16.39
N ARG A 96 2.86 -14.30 15.56
CA ARG A 96 3.37 -13.11 14.87
C ARG A 96 2.51 -12.79 13.64
N THR A 97 2.70 -11.61 13.11
CA THR A 97 2.01 -11.15 11.91
C THR A 97 3.04 -10.86 10.83
N ARG A 98 2.76 -11.30 9.60
CA ARG A 98 3.56 -10.92 8.43
C ARG A 98 2.81 -9.87 7.64
N VAL A 99 3.50 -8.78 7.30
CA VAL A 99 2.97 -7.70 6.48
C VAL A 99 3.74 -7.67 5.17
N THR A 100 3.03 -7.75 4.05
CA THR A 100 3.63 -7.72 2.71
C THR A 100 3.06 -6.55 1.94
N PHE A 101 3.94 -5.72 1.37
CA PHE A 101 3.57 -4.66 0.43
C PHE A 101 4.13 -5.01 -0.93
N GLY A 102 3.32 -4.86 -1.97
CA GLY A 102 3.74 -5.08 -3.34
C GLY A 102 3.35 -3.91 -4.22
N HIS A 103 4.06 -3.78 -5.34
CA HIS A 103 3.80 -2.79 -6.36
C HIS A 103 4.02 -3.42 -7.72
N THR A 104 3.03 -3.31 -8.60
CA THR A 104 3.12 -3.83 -9.96
C THR A 104 2.75 -2.76 -10.96
N ILE A 105 3.37 -2.81 -12.13
CA ILE A 105 2.99 -2.00 -13.29
C ILE A 105 2.86 -2.97 -14.46
N GLU A 106 1.68 -3.02 -15.07
CA GLU A 106 1.38 -3.90 -16.19
C GLU A 106 1.02 -3.09 -17.42
N GLY A 107 1.24 -3.67 -18.61
CA GLY A 107 0.92 -3.06 -19.90
C GLY A 107 2.15 -2.78 -20.75
N PRO A 108 1.96 -2.32 -22.02
CA PRO A 108 3.07 -2.13 -22.95
C PRO A 108 4.12 -1.13 -22.47
N ALA A 109 3.72 -0.11 -21.68
CA ALA A 109 4.64 0.92 -21.19
C ALA A 109 5.19 0.62 -19.80
N SER A 110 4.96 -0.58 -19.25
CA SER A 110 5.31 -0.91 -17.86
C SER A 110 6.80 -0.70 -17.56
N MET A 111 7.69 -1.06 -18.49
CA MET A 111 9.13 -0.92 -18.26
C MET A 111 9.55 0.55 -18.21
N VAL A 112 8.92 1.39 -19.04
CA VAL A 112 9.20 2.84 -19.02
C VAL A 112 8.81 3.45 -17.68
N TYR A 113 7.59 3.17 -17.22
CA TYR A 113 7.13 3.67 -15.92
C TYR A 113 7.95 3.07 -14.76
N GLY A 114 8.34 1.80 -14.87
CA GLY A 114 9.22 1.17 -13.90
C GLY A 114 10.55 1.91 -13.75
N LEU A 115 11.15 2.30 -14.87
CA LEU A 115 12.40 3.06 -14.85
C LEU A 115 12.22 4.49 -14.35
N LEU A 116 11.06 5.13 -14.63
CA LEU A 116 10.80 6.51 -14.24
C LEU A 116 10.48 6.65 -12.75
N PHE A 117 9.59 5.81 -12.21
CA PHE A 117 9.17 5.94 -10.82
C PHE A 117 9.08 4.61 -10.05
N GLY A 118 9.03 3.47 -10.72
CA GLY A 118 8.98 2.17 -10.03
C GLY A 118 10.18 1.94 -9.14
N ARG A 119 11.35 2.42 -9.55
CA ARG A 119 12.58 2.31 -8.76
C ARG A 119 12.49 3.15 -7.48
N ILE A 120 11.86 4.32 -7.56
CA ILE A 120 11.65 5.19 -6.40
C ILE A 120 10.73 4.49 -5.41
N ILE A 121 9.62 3.93 -5.90
CA ILE A 121 8.66 3.20 -5.06
C ILE A 121 9.33 1.99 -4.43
N ARG A 122 10.10 1.22 -5.18
CA ARG A 122 10.87 0.09 -4.64
C ARG A 122 11.76 0.53 -3.49
N GLY A 123 12.35 1.71 -3.60
CA GLY A 123 13.26 2.25 -2.59
C GLY A 123 12.56 2.61 -1.28
N TYR A 124 11.30 3.06 -1.32
CA TYR A 124 10.61 3.47 -0.10
C TYR A 124 9.66 2.39 0.47
N LEU A 125 9.36 1.32 -0.27
CA LEU A 125 8.50 0.25 0.26
C LEU A 125 9.01 -0.30 1.61
N PRO A 126 10.29 -0.61 1.78
CA PRO A 126 10.78 -1.08 3.07
C PRO A 126 10.54 -0.08 4.20
N THR A 127 10.75 1.20 3.93
CA THR A 127 10.51 2.26 4.93
C THR A 127 9.04 2.32 5.31
N ALA A 128 8.14 2.24 4.34
CA ALA A 128 6.70 2.28 4.59
C ALA A 128 6.26 1.10 5.48
N VAL A 129 6.71 -0.11 5.16
CA VAL A 129 6.37 -1.30 5.95
C VAL A 129 6.92 -1.19 7.38
N ARG A 130 8.17 -0.76 7.52
CA ARG A 130 8.79 -0.62 8.86
C ARG A 130 8.08 0.43 9.70
N GLN A 131 7.69 1.54 9.10
CA GLN A 131 6.97 2.59 9.84
C GLN A 131 5.56 2.14 10.22
N LEU A 132 4.88 1.40 9.35
CA LEU A 132 3.59 0.79 9.68
C LEU A 132 3.73 -0.17 10.86
N VAL A 133 4.70 -1.06 10.81
CA VAL A 133 4.96 -2.03 11.87
C VAL A 133 5.28 -1.32 13.19
N ALA A 134 6.13 -0.29 13.15
CA ALA A 134 6.48 0.48 14.34
C ALA A 134 5.23 1.12 14.95
N GLN A 135 4.35 1.70 14.14
CA GLN A 135 3.10 2.28 14.62
C GLN A 135 2.20 1.22 15.25
N ALA A 136 2.08 0.05 14.61
CA ALA A 136 1.27 -1.05 15.12
C ALA A 136 1.80 -1.56 16.48
N GLU A 137 3.11 -1.66 16.62
CA GLU A 137 3.74 -2.13 17.86
C GLU A 137 3.55 -1.15 19.02
N THR A 138 3.45 0.14 18.73
CA THR A 138 3.19 1.14 19.78
C THR A 138 1.71 1.30 20.11
N THR A 139 0.81 0.79 19.27
CA THR A 139 -0.63 0.88 19.44
C THR A 139 -1.18 -0.23 20.36
N THR A 140 -0.48 -1.34 20.47
CA THR A 140 -0.93 -2.51 21.24
C THR A 140 -0.71 -2.37 22.75
#